data_4361fbcd47500422034972413176a233
#
_entry.id   4361fbcd47500422034972413176a233
#
_cell.length_a   1.000
_cell.length_b   1.000
_cell.length_c   1.000
_cell.angle_alpha   90.00
_cell.angle_beta   90.00
_cell.angle_gamma   90.00
#
_symmetry.space_group_name_H-M   'P 1'
#
loop_
_entity.id
_entity.type
_entity.pdbx_description
1 polymer ?
#
loop_
_entity_poly.entity_id
_entity_poly.type
_entity_poly.pdbx_seq_one_letter_code
_entity_poly.pdbx_strand_id
1 'polypeptide(L)'
;MRISQLEDIAKAGGGVALWGWGREGRAAYHAIRSRLPTLPLTVFCNASEAEEARAFGDRWLCPGSEPSAEALARHALVVKSPGISPYCPEALGAAAQGTRFIGGTALWFAEQGDDHSLAGNVLCVTGTKGKSTTSALLAHLLRCAGKRTALAGNIGVPLLELLDERADAWVVEVSSYQTRDVAASGVRPGIAIVTNVFPEHLDWHGSEAQYVADKLALLTEAKPRIAVLNAADPRLAALLLPDSEVHWYGNAGGWHLRGDALYRGDAFVMDTTTLPLPGRHNRGNLCAVLTALEAFGLDAIALASHAADFQPLPHRLQALGECGGIAYVNDSISTTPHATLAALELYRERAVAVLVGGHDRGLPWQAFADAMGEQSPAAVITMGQNGPRIFDLLTPVAANRCFSLEQSADLPDAMAKARKALPHGGVILLSPGAPSFGAYKDYTARGRHFAELAGFDPATISGIVGMGID
;
A
#
# COMPACT_ATOMS: atom_id res chain seq x y z
N MET A 1 20.48 -1.80 -12.74
CA MET A 1 21.80 -2.21 -12.20
C MET A 1 21.63 -3.47 -11.40
N ARG A 2 22.43 -4.53 -11.67
CA ARG A 2 22.41 -5.81 -10.93
C ARG A 2 23.30 -5.76 -9.69
N ILE A 3 23.07 -6.70 -8.78
CA ILE A 3 23.87 -6.83 -7.55
C ILE A 3 25.33 -7.10 -7.88
N SER A 4 25.63 -7.95 -8.89
CA SER A 4 27.01 -8.21 -9.32
C SER A 4 27.78 -6.95 -9.72
N GLN A 5 27.12 -5.94 -10.28
CA GLN A 5 27.75 -4.69 -10.69
C GLN A 5 28.16 -3.78 -9.52
N LEU A 6 27.69 -4.08 -8.29
CA LEU A 6 28.14 -3.39 -7.08
C LEU A 6 29.62 -3.66 -6.79
N GLU A 7 30.11 -4.84 -7.17
CA GLU A 7 31.53 -5.18 -7.06
C GLU A 7 32.41 -4.34 -7.98
N ASP A 8 31.91 -4.03 -9.18
CA ASP A 8 32.65 -3.17 -10.13
C ASP A 8 32.79 -1.74 -9.60
N ILE A 9 31.73 -1.23 -8.93
CA ILE A 9 31.77 0.08 -8.26
C ILE A 9 32.85 0.07 -7.17
N ALA A 10 32.89 -0.97 -6.35
CA ALA A 10 33.88 -1.08 -5.27
C ALA A 10 35.31 -1.23 -5.82
N LYS A 11 35.53 -2.00 -6.89
CA LYS A 11 36.82 -2.15 -7.58
C LYS A 11 37.29 -0.84 -8.20
N ALA A 12 36.38 0.02 -8.63
CA ALA A 12 36.67 1.35 -9.11
C ALA A 12 36.98 2.40 -8.00
N GLY A 13 37.00 1.94 -6.74
CA GLY A 13 37.21 2.80 -5.56
C GLY A 13 35.96 3.54 -5.07
N GLY A 14 34.79 3.23 -5.63
CA GLY A 14 33.50 3.79 -5.19
C GLY A 14 32.93 3.04 -3.98
N GLY A 15 32.45 3.75 -2.96
CA GLY A 15 31.74 3.16 -1.81
C GLY A 15 30.32 2.73 -2.20
N VAL A 16 29.82 1.69 -1.54
CA VAL A 16 28.41 1.28 -1.59
C VAL A 16 27.81 1.39 -0.22
N ALA A 17 26.62 2.01 -0.11
CA ALA A 17 25.92 2.14 1.16
C ALA A 17 24.48 1.69 1.06
N LEU A 18 23.92 1.33 2.22
CA LEU A 18 22.49 1.17 2.47
C LEU A 18 21.99 2.39 3.25
N TRP A 19 20.80 2.86 2.96
CA TRP A 19 20.16 3.92 3.74
C TRP A 19 18.80 3.46 4.25
N GLY A 20 18.72 3.28 5.58
CA GLY A 20 17.63 2.67 6.32
C GLY A 20 17.86 1.19 6.59
N TRP A 21 17.54 0.76 7.84
CA TRP A 21 17.73 -0.63 8.31
C TRP A 21 16.38 -1.31 8.65
N GLY A 22 15.27 -0.76 8.13
CA GLY A 22 13.97 -1.41 8.19
C GLY A 22 13.93 -2.72 7.38
N ARG A 23 12.75 -3.28 7.17
CA ARG A 23 12.57 -4.56 6.46
C ARG A 23 13.20 -4.55 5.05
N GLU A 24 12.97 -3.50 4.26
CA GLU A 24 13.53 -3.36 2.92
C GLU A 24 15.07 -3.23 2.93
N GLY A 25 15.62 -2.47 3.90
CA GLY A 25 17.07 -2.32 4.03
C GLY A 25 17.76 -3.63 4.40
N ARG A 26 17.17 -4.40 5.33
CA ARG A 26 17.67 -5.75 5.68
C ARG A 26 17.56 -6.74 4.52
N ALA A 27 16.45 -6.69 3.76
CA ALA A 27 16.31 -7.51 2.56
C ALA A 27 17.40 -7.19 1.52
N ALA A 28 17.69 -5.90 1.30
CA ALA A 28 18.78 -5.47 0.43
C ALA A 28 20.15 -5.96 0.95
N TYR A 29 20.40 -5.83 2.26
CA TYR A 29 21.63 -6.34 2.88
C TYR A 29 21.79 -7.84 2.63
N HIS A 30 20.77 -8.65 2.92
CA HIS A 30 20.85 -10.10 2.75
C HIS A 30 21.03 -10.50 1.27
N ALA A 31 20.32 -9.87 0.36
CA ALA A 31 20.46 -10.10 -1.08
C ALA A 31 21.87 -9.75 -1.61
N ILE A 32 22.43 -8.63 -1.16
CA ILE A 32 23.82 -8.25 -1.53
C ILE A 32 24.81 -9.21 -0.88
N ARG A 33 24.67 -9.50 0.40
CA ARG A 33 25.62 -10.32 1.15
C ARG A 33 25.67 -11.76 0.67
N SER A 34 24.55 -12.32 0.25
CA SER A 34 24.50 -13.69 -0.31
C SER A 34 25.26 -13.81 -1.63
N ARG A 35 25.35 -12.74 -2.42
CA ARG A 35 26.02 -12.73 -3.72
C ARG A 35 27.43 -12.15 -3.68
N LEU A 36 27.66 -11.21 -2.78
CA LEU A 36 28.92 -10.49 -2.60
C LEU A 36 29.35 -10.53 -1.13
N PRO A 37 29.86 -11.68 -0.64
CA PRO A 37 30.10 -11.91 0.79
C PRO A 37 31.09 -10.94 1.45
N THR A 38 32.00 -10.36 0.68
CA THR A 38 33.09 -9.52 1.17
C THR A 38 32.98 -8.05 0.72
N LEU A 39 31.86 -7.67 0.08
CA LEU A 39 31.65 -6.27 -0.34
C LEU A 39 31.56 -5.38 0.90
N PRO A 40 32.41 -4.35 1.06
CA PRO A 40 32.25 -3.39 2.13
C PRO A 40 30.96 -2.59 1.97
N LEU A 41 30.13 -2.56 3.00
CA LEU A 41 28.85 -1.84 3.03
C LEU A 41 28.83 -0.86 4.20
N THR A 42 28.49 0.38 3.95
CA THR A 42 28.11 1.34 5.00
C THR A 42 26.60 1.33 5.16
N VAL A 43 26.09 1.40 6.41
CA VAL A 43 24.65 1.54 6.68
C VAL A 43 24.38 2.87 7.36
N PHE A 44 23.56 3.71 6.74
CA PHE A 44 23.03 4.92 7.34
C PHE A 44 21.67 4.63 7.96
N CYS A 45 21.56 4.76 9.27
CA CYS A 45 20.37 4.48 10.03
C CYS A 45 20.41 5.18 11.40
N ASN A 46 19.33 5.12 12.18
CA ASN A 46 19.32 5.66 13.54
C ASN A 46 20.15 4.79 14.52
N ALA A 47 20.37 5.30 15.74
CA ALA A 47 21.22 4.65 16.73
C ALA A 47 20.76 3.23 17.10
N SER A 48 19.46 3.02 17.28
CA SER A 48 18.88 1.71 17.61
C SER A 48 19.07 0.71 16.46
N GLU A 49 18.79 1.13 15.23
CA GLU A 49 19.00 0.30 14.04
C GLU A 49 20.49 -0.02 13.81
N ALA A 50 21.39 0.91 14.18
CA ALA A 50 22.84 0.67 14.10
C ALA A 50 23.30 -0.40 15.09
N GLU A 51 22.70 -0.46 16.29
CA GLU A 51 22.96 -1.55 17.25
C GLU A 51 22.47 -2.90 16.71
N GLU A 52 21.28 -2.94 16.13
CA GLU A 52 20.79 -4.13 15.45
C GLU A 52 21.73 -4.57 14.32
N ALA A 53 22.20 -3.65 13.49
CA ALA A 53 23.12 -3.96 12.39
C ALA A 53 24.47 -4.51 12.91
N ARG A 54 25.01 -3.97 14.02
CA ARG A 54 26.23 -4.51 14.66
C ARG A 54 26.04 -5.93 15.19
N ALA A 55 24.85 -6.24 15.68
CA ALA A 55 24.54 -7.57 16.22
C ALA A 55 24.62 -8.70 15.16
N PHE A 56 24.59 -8.36 13.85
CA PHE A 56 24.85 -9.35 12.78
C PHE A 56 26.29 -9.88 12.77
N GLY A 57 27.24 -9.21 13.42
CA GLY A 57 28.63 -9.65 13.49
C GLY A 57 29.39 -9.67 12.15
N ASP A 58 28.85 -8.99 11.12
CA ASP A 58 29.45 -8.93 9.80
C ASP A 58 30.58 -7.88 9.77
N ARG A 59 31.82 -8.34 9.66
CA ARG A 59 33.00 -7.45 9.60
C ARG A 59 33.05 -6.52 8.39
N TRP A 60 32.28 -6.81 7.35
CA TRP A 60 32.19 -6.03 6.13
C TRP A 60 31.01 -5.05 6.13
N LEU A 61 30.24 -5.02 7.24
CA LEU A 61 29.16 -4.09 7.47
C LEU A 61 29.62 -3.02 8.47
N CYS A 62 29.64 -1.77 8.03
CA CYS A 62 29.98 -0.62 8.86
C CYS A 62 28.71 0.20 9.14
N PRO A 63 28.09 0.05 10.32
CA PRO A 63 26.98 0.91 10.70
C PRO A 63 27.48 2.35 10.89
N GLY A 64 27.03 3.24 10.02
CA GLY A 64 27.36 4.65 10.03
C GLY A 64 26.51 5.45 11.01
N SER A 65 26.78 6.73 11.06
CA SER A 65 25.98 7.72 11.79
C SER A 65 24.74 8.14 10.95
N GLU A 66 23.99 9.09 11.50
CA GLU A 66 22.92 9.76 10.73
C GLU A 66 23.43 10.29 9.39
N PRO A 67 22.61 10.18 8.34
CA PRO A 67 23.03 10.59 6.99
C PRO A 67 23.17 12.11 6.91
N SER A 68 24.32 12.57 6.36
CA SER A 68 24.50 13.93 5.87
C SER A 68 24.84 13.90 4.39
N ALA A 69 24.68 15.01 3.70
CA ALA A 69 25.03 15.10 2.28
C ALA A 69 26.51 14.71 2.03
N GLU A 70 27.43 15.16 2.89
CA GLU A 70 28.86 14.87 2.80
C GLU A 70 29.17 13.39 3.09
N ALA A 71 28.46 12.79 4.07
CA ALA A 71 28.66 11.38 4.40
C ALA A 71 28.16 10.47 3.27
N LEU A 72 26.99 10.77 2.71
CA LEU A 72 26.45 10.07 1.56
C LEU A 72 27.31 10.24 0.30
N ALA A 73 27.85 11.44 0.07
CA ALA A 73 28.69 11.76 -1.09
C ALA A 73 30.02 10.98 -1.14
N ARG A 74 30.42 10.34 -0.04
CA ARG A 74 31.59 9.42 -0.02
C ARG A 74 31.29 8.08 -0.71
N HIS A 75 30.03 7.84 -1.12
CA HIS A 75 29.59 6.60 -1.73
C HIS A 75 29.13 6.86 -3.16
N ALA A 76 29.62 6.07 -4.10
CA ALA A 76 29.19 6.16 -5.49
C ALA A 76 27.74 5.68 -5.68
N LEU A 77 27.30 4.78 -4.80
CA LEU A 77 25.94 4.25 -4.83
C LEU A 77 25.36 4.10 -3.42
N VAL A 78 24.12 4.51 -3.25
CA VAL A 78 23.33 4.31 -2.05
C VAL A 78 22.03 3.55 -2.40
N VAL A 79 21.86 2.37 -1.82
CA VAL A 79 20.59 1.63 -1.87
C VAL A 79 19.71 2.11 -0.72
N LYS A 80 18.67 2.87 -1.04
CA LYS A 80 17.78 3.47 -0.04
C LYS A 80 16.50 2.68 0.18
N SER A 81 16.00 2.69 1.41
CA SER A 81 14.66 2.21 1.71
C SER A 81 13.58 3.11 1.08
N PRO A 82 12.40 2.56 0.66
CA PRO A 82 11.37 3.34 -0.05
C PRO A 82 10.87 4.57 0.74
N GLY A 83 10.76 4.47 2.08
CA GLY A 83 10.33 5.58 2.93
C GLY A 83 11.26 6.80 2.94
N ILE A 84 12.48 6.65 2.45
CA ILE A 84 13.48 7.74 2.38
C ILE A 84 13.29 8.48 1.05
N SER A 85 13.00 9.79 1.14
CA SER A 85 12.80 10.63 -0.04
C SER A 85 14.12 10.93 -0.76
N PRO A 86 14.22 10.74 -2.09
CA PRO A 86 15.37 11.19 -2.87
C PRO A 86 15.38 12.72 -3.05
N TYR A 87 14.35 13.40 -2.60
CA TYR A 87 14.19 14.86 -2.68
C TYR A 87 14.55 15.56 -1.37
N CYS A 88 14.98 14.84 -0.33
CA CYS A 88 15.45 15.47 0.90
C CYS A 88 16.82 16.16 0.67
N PRO A 89 17.16 17.18 1.49
CA PRO A 89 18.41 17.96 1.31
C PRO A 89 19.66 17.09 1.28
N GLU A 90 19.73 16.05 2.10
CA GLU A 90 20.87 15.14 2.21
C GLU A 90 21.06 14.34 0.91
N ALA A 91 19.98 13.83 0.34
CA ALA A 91 20.00 13.07 -0.92
C ALA A 91 20.38 13.98 -2.10
N LEU A 92 19.73 15.16 -2.18
CA LEU A 92 20.01 16.13 -3.25
C LEU A 92 21.46 16.63 -3.19
N GLY A 93 21.96 16.94 -1.97
CA GLY A 93 23.33 17.39 -1.78
C GLY A 93 24.37 16.35 -2.16
N ALA A 94 24.13 15.07 -1.86
CA ALA A 94 25.01 13.97 -2.26
C ALA A 94 24.89 13.66 -3.77
N ALA A 95 23.69 13.71 -4.33
CA ALA A 95 23.48 13.52 -5.77
C ALA A 95 24.19 14.58 -6.61
N ALA A 96 24.20 15.84 -6.15
CA ALA A 96 24.96 16.92 -6.78
C ALA A 96 26.49 16.67 -6.81
N GLN A 97 26.99 15.79 -5.95
CA GLN A 97 28.40 15.36 -5.89
C GLN A 97 28.64 14.01 -6.61
N GLY A 98 27.62 13.46 -7.29
CA GLY A 98 27.75 12.26 -8.12
C GLY A 98 27.26 10.95 -7.48
N THR A 99 26.74 10.99 -6.24
CA THR A 99 26.14 9.80 -5.62
C THR A 99 24.86 9.39 -6.35
N ARG A 100 24.75 8.11 -6.69
CA ARG A 100 23.55 7.53 -7.27
C ARG A 100 22.68 6.89 -6.19
N PHE A 101 21.37 7.10 -6.28
CA PHE A 101 20.39 6.49 -5.38
C PHE A 101 19.51 5.52 -6.14
N ILE A 102 19.32 4.30 -5.60
CA ILE A 102 18.39 3.29 -6.11
C ILE A 102 17.67 2.63 -4.94
N GLY A 103 16.50 2.03 -5.19
CA GLY A 103 15.83 1.18 -4.21
C GLY A 103 16.08 -0.31 -4.43
N GLY A 104 15.71 -1.13 -3.44
CA GLY A 104 15.74 -2.59 -3.56
C GLY A 104 14.86 -3.10 -4.71
N THR A 105 13.77 -2.42 -5.01
CA THR A 105 12.92 -2.70 -6.18
C THR A 105 13.70 -2.64 -7.48
N ALA A 106 14.56 -1.63 -7.67
CA ALA A 106 15.37 -1.50 -8.88
C ALA A 106 16.39 -2.65 -9.02
N LEU A 107 16.99 -3.09 -7.91
CA LEU A 107 17.90 -4.24 -7.91
C LEU A 107 17.17 -5.52 -8.31
N TRP A 108 16.01 -5.80 -7.70
CA TRP A 108 15.24 -6.99 -8.02
C TRP A 108 14.85 -7.05 -9.50
N PHE A 109 14.28 -5.97 -10.03
CA PHE A 109 13.91 -5.91 -11.44
C PHE A 109 15.12 -6.11 -12.37
N ALA A 110 16.27 -5.53 -12.03
CA ALA A 110 17.47 -5.68 -12.83
C ALA A 110 17.98 -7.14 -12.86
N GLU A 111 17.84 -7.89 -11.76
CA GLU A 111 18.18 -9.31 -11.72
C GLU A 111 17.24 -10.16 -12.60
N GLN A 112 15.98 -9.72 -12.81
CA GLN A 112 15.04 -10.39 -13.72
C GLN A 112 15.29 -10.08 -15.20
N GLY A 113 16.17 -9.13 -15.52
CA GLY A 113 16.30 -8.55 -16.87
C GLY A 113 16.86 -9.46 -17.96
N ASP A 114 17.56 -10.56 -17.61
CA ASP A 114 18.09 -11.52 -18.60
C ASP A 114 17.08 -12.56 -19.05
N ASP A 115 16.04 -12.77 -18.29
CA ASP A 115 14.97 -13.70 -18.63
C ASP A 115 13.77 -12.90 -19.16
N HIS A 116 13.70 -12.72 -20.47
CA HIS A 116 12.58 -12.04 -21.13
C HIS A 116 11.24 -12.69 -20.79
N SER A 117 11.21 -13.96 -20.42
CA SER A 117 10.00 -14.68 -20.00
C SER A 117 9.56 -14.19 -18.63
N LEU A 118 10.48 -14.01 -17.68
CA LEU A 118 10.17 -13.54 -16.32
C LEU A 118 9.67 -12.09 -16.32
N ALA A 119 10.33 -11.19 -17.06
CA ALA A 119 9.87 -9.81 -17.18
C ALA A 119 8.44 -9.73 -17.77
N GLY A 120 8.09 -10.64 -18.69
CA GLY A 120 6.76 -10.79 -19.26
C GLY A 120 5.69 -11.20 -18.25
N ASN A 121 6.08 -11.92 -17.23
CA ASN A 121 5.18 -12.45 -16.19
C ASN A 121 5.09 -11.56 -14.95
N VAL A 122 5.69 -10.35 -14.98
CA VAL A 122 5.58 -9.37 -13.90
C VAL A 122 4.40 -8.45 -14.15
N LEU A 123 3.45 -8.47 -13.21
CA LEU A 123 2.26 -7.63 -13.17
C LEU A 123 2.43 -6.61 -12.03
N CYS A 124 2.77 -5.37 -12.37
CA CYS A 124 2.91 -4.28 -11.41
C CYS A 124 1.55 -3.66 -11.11
N VAL A 125 1.25 -3.42 -9.84
CA VAL A 125 0.01 -2.75 -9.42
C VAL A 125 0.36 -1.48 -8.65
N THR A 126 -0.13 -0.34 -9.12
CA THR A 126 -0.02 0.95 -8.43
C THR A 126 -1.34 1.72 -8.47
N GLY A 127 -1.34 2.87 -7.84
CA GLY A 127 -2.47 3.79 -7.74
C GLY A 127 -2.41 4.52 -6.40
N THR A 128 -3.21 5.55 -6.21
CA THR A 128 -3.29 6.21 -4.90
C THR A 128 -4.02 5.31 -3.92
N LYS A 129 -5.19 4.81 -4.26
CA LYS A 129 -5.99 3.85 -3.46
C LYS A 129 -6.27 2.56 -4.25
N GLY A 130 -6.59 1.49 -3.53
CA GLY A 130 -6.99 0.21 -4.13
C GLY A 130 -5.84 -0.74 -4.48
N LYS A 131 -4.58 -0.32 -4.44
CA LYS A 131 -3.41 -1.15 -4.78
C LYS A 131 -3.44 -2.55 -4.14
N SER A 132 -3.47 -2.61 -2.82
CA SER A 132 -3.33 -3.87 -2.09
C SER A 132 -4.49 -4.83 -2.34
N THR A 133 -5.73 -4.31 -2.39
CA THR A 133 -6.91 -5.13 -2.75
C THR A 133 -6.78 -5.66 -4.17
N THR A 134 -6.38 -4.81 -5.13
CA THR A 134 -6.16 -5.22 -6.52
C THR A 134 -5.07 -6.27 -6.64
N SER A 135 -3.92 -6.06 -5.96
CA SER A 135 -2.81 -7.01 -5.97
C SER A 135 -3.18 -8.37 -5.37
N ALA A 136 -3.82 -8.35 -4.19
CA ALA A 136 -4.22 -9.60 -3.53
C ALA A 136 -5.29 -10.36 -4.32
N LEU A 137 -6.30 -9.65 -4.86
CA LEU A 137 -7.34 -10.26 -5.70
C LEU A 137 -6.76 -10.81 -7.01
N LEU A 138 -5.83 -10.09 -7.64
CA LEU A 138 -5.14 -10.57 -8.84
C LEU A 138 -4.35 -11.84 -8.56
N ALA A 139 -3.57 -11.89 -7.47
CA ALA A 139 -2.82 -13.07 -7.08
C ALA A 139 -3.76 -14.26 -6.77
N HIS A 140 -4.88 -13.99 -6.07
CA HIS A 140 -5.89 -15.01 -5.80
C HIS A 140 -6.43 -15.63 -7.09
N LEU A 141 -6.88 -14.82 -8.04
CA LEU A 141 -7.46 -15.32 -9.29
C LEU A 141 -6.42 -16.00 -10.21
N LEU A 142 -5.16 -15.54 -10.20
CA LEU A 142 -4.07 -16.24 -10.89
C LEU A 142 -3.85 -17.65 -10.33
N ARG A 143 -3.91 -17.79 -8.99
CA ARG A 143 -3.82 -19.13 -8.33
C ARG A 143 -5.03 -20.01 -8.66
N CYS A 144 -6.25 -19.44 -8.69
CA CYS A 144 -7.43 -20.16 -9.15
C CYS A 144 -7.29 -20.65 -10.61
N ALA A 145 -6.52 -19.92 -11.43
CA ALA A 145 -6.13 -20.35 -12.78
C ALA A 145 -4.96 -21.37 -12.81
N GLY A 146 -4.55 -21.89 -11.67
CA GLY A 146 -3.45 -22.86 -11.55
C GLY A 146 -2.05 -22.30 -11.75
N LYS A 147 -1.86 -20.97 -11.61
CA LYS A 147 -0.54 -20.33 -11.73
C LYS A 147 0.16 -20.29 -10.38
N ARG A 148 1.41 -20.78 -10.31
CA ARG A 148 2.29 -20.53 -9.17
C ARG A 148 2.56 -19.01 -9.13
N THR A 149 2.00 -18.33 -8.14
CA THR A 149 1.95 -16.86 -8.13
C THR A 149 2.64 -16.28 -6.92
N ALA A 150 3.60 -15.39 -7.14
CA ALA A 150 4.21 -14.57 -6.10
C ALA A 150 3.42 -13.27 -5.90
N LEU A 151 3.14 -12.91 -4.64
CA LEU A 151 2.56 -11.64 -4.22
C LEU A 151 3.55 -10.93 -3.30
N ALA A 152 4.12 -9.81 -3.74
CA ALA A 152 5.21 -9.14 -3.03
C ALA A 152 5.27 -7.62 -3.29
N GLY A 153 6.26 -6.96 -2.72
CA GLY A 153 6.50 -5.53 -2.80
C GLY A 153 5.86 -4.77 -1.65
N ASN A 154 5.32 -3.59 -1.93
CA ASN A 154 4.77 -2.68 -0.91
C ASN A 154 3.66 -3.31 -0.03
N ILE A 155 3.00 -4.34 -0.51
CA ILE A 155 1.93 -5.05 0.24
C ILE A 155 2.47 -5.87 1.43
N GLY A 156 3.74 -6.25 1.45
CA GLY A 156 4.25 -7.00 2.62
C GLY A 156 5.63 -7.62 2.49
N VAL A 157 5.89 -8.51 1.55
CA VAL A 157 7.20 -9.17 1.40
C VAL A 157 8.08 -8.33 0.48
N PRO A 158 9.27 -7.86 0.94
CA PRO A 158 10.24 -7.22 0.07
C PRO A 158 10.63 -8.12 -1.10
N LEU A 159 10.70 -7.55 -2.30
CA LEU A 159 11.04 -8.31 -3.51
C LEU A 159 12.38 -9.06 -3.40
N LEU A 160 13.36 -8.45 -2.75
CA LEU A 160 14.69 -9.04 -2.57
C LEU A 160 14.72 -10.26 -1.64
N GLU A 161 13.69 -10.47 -0.80
CA GLU A 161 13.54 -11.70 -0.02
C GLU A 161 13.15 -12.91 -0.92
N LEU A 162 12.60 -12.63 -2.12
CA LEU A 162 12.16 -13.65 -3.09
C LEU A 162 13.07 -13.72 -4.32
N LEU A 163 14.30 -13.26 -4.22
CA LEU A 163 15.20 -13.10 -5.38
C LEU A 163 15.56 -14.42 -6.06
N ASP A 164 15.61 -15.52 -5.31
CA ASP A 164 15.95 -16.85 -5.80
C ASP A 164 14.72 -17.73 -6.10
N GLU A 165 13.52 -17.18 -5.90
CA GLU A 165 12.27 -17.87 -6.15
C GLU A 165 11.90 -17.86 -7.64
N ARG A 166 11.05 -18.81 -8.03
CA ARG A 166 10.47 -18.91 -9.38
C ARG A 166 8.96 -18.91 -9.27
N ALA A 167 8.29 -18.15 -10.15
CA ALA A 167 6.83 -18.09 -10.24
C ALA A 167 6.41 -18.00 -11.70
N ASP A 168 5.21 -18.51 -12.02
CA ASP A 168 4.58 -18.35 -13.33
C ASP A 168 4.04 -16.91 -13.50
N ALA A 169 3.70 -16.25 -12.38
CA ALA A 169 3.24 -14.86 -12.36
C ALA A 169 3.75 -14.15 -11.10
N TRP A 170 4.22 -12.92 -11.26
CA TRP A 170 4.66 -12.05 -10.21
C TRP A 170 3.70 -10.87 -10.08
N VAL A 171 2.92 -10.82 -9.03
CA VAL A 171 2.10 -9.66 -8.69
C VAL A 171 2.88 -8.76 -7.74
N VAL A 172 3.34 -7.64 -8.26
CA VAL A 172 4.21 -6.70 -7.55
C VAL A 172 3.45 -5.42 -7.24
N GLU A 173 3.09 -5.23 -5.97
CA GLU A 173 2.56 -3.94 -5.54
C GLU A 173 3.69 -2.92 -5.45
N VAL A 174 3.55 -1.78 -6.16
CA VAL A 174 4.51 -0.67 -6.10
C VAL A 174 3.84 0.61 -5.60
N SER A 175 4.44 1.22 -4.58
CA SER A 175 4.06 2.55 -4.09
C SER A 175 4.62 3.64 -5.02
N SER A 176 4.17 4.89 -4.86
CA SER A 176 4.78 6.03 -5.57
C SER A 176 6.25 6.24 -5.23
N TYR A 177 6.73 5.67 -4.13
CA TYR A 177 8.15 5.70 -3.71
C TYR A 177 9.03 4.72 -4.52
N GLN A 178 8.42 3.74 -5.22
CA GLN A 178 9.10 2.63 -5.89
C GLN A 178 8.90 2.61 -7.41
N THR A 179 7.92 3.35 -7.94
CA THR A 179 7.63 3.36 -9.38
C THR A 179 8.81 3.79 -10.24
N ARG A 180 9.59 4.79 -9.78
CA ARG A 180 10.84 5.20 -10.46
C ARG A 180 11.95 4.15 -10.36
N ASP A 181 11.97 3.33 -9.32
CA ASP A 181 12.94 2.23 -9.21
C ASP A 181 12.69 1.18 -10.30
N VAL A 182 11.42 0.89 -10.65
CA VAL A 182 11.10 0.01 -11.77
C VAL A 182 11.67 0.58 -13.06
N ALA A 183 11.44 1.86 -13.33
CA ALA A 183 11.99 2.54 -14.50
C ALA A 183 13.54 2.54 -14.52
N ALA A 184 14.16 2.85 -13.38
CA ALA A 184 15.62 2.90 -13.23
C ALA A 184 16.31 1.53 -13.39
N SER A 185 15.56 0.44 -13.28
CA SER A 185 16.06 -0.92 -13.50
C SER A 185 16.42 -1.18 -14.98
N GLY A 186 15.78 -0.46 -15.90
CA GLY A 186 15.86 -0.69 -17.34
C GLY A 186 15.04 -1.90 -17.82
N VAL A 187 14.29 -2.55 -16.93
CA VAL A 187 13.44 -3.71 -17.23
C VAL A 187 12.01 -3.27 -17.49
N ARG A 188 11.45 -3.75 -18.57
CA ARG A 188 10.09 -3.45 -19.00
C ARG A 188 9.11 -4.50 -18.45
N PRO A 189 8.20 -4.14 -17.50
CA PRO A 189 7.21 -5.08 -16.97
C PRO A 189 6.26 -5.60 -18.05
N GLY A 190 5.70 -6.80 -17.86
CA GLY A 190 4.69 -7.36 -18.72
C GLY A 190 3.42 -6.52 -18.70
N ILE A 191 2.86 -6.32 -17.52
CA ILE A 191 1.62 -5.58 -17.30
C ILE A 191 1.82 -4.55 -16.20
N ALA A 192 1.28 -3.34 -16.35
CA ALA A 192 1.16 -2.37 -15.28
C ALA A 192 -0.30 -1.95 -15.12
N ILE A 193 -0.82 -2.07 -13.91
CA ILE A 193 -2.18 -1.70 -13.54
C ILE A 193 -2.11 -0.41 -12.72
N VAL A 194 -2.83 0.63 -13.15
CA VAL A 194 -2.96 1.88 -12.39
C VAL A 194 -4.43 2.13 -12.07
N THR A 195 -4.76 2.08 -10.79
CA THR A 195 -6.16 2.16 -10.33
C THR A 195 -6.71 3.58 -10.35
N ASN A 196 -5.93 4.55 -9.88
CA ASN A 196 -6.28 5.97 -9.81
C ASN A 196 -5.07 6.83 -9.44
N VAL A 197 -5.15 8.14 -9.72
CA VAL A 197 -4.09 9.10 -9.40
C VAL A 197 -4.69 10.39 -8.83
N PHE A 198 -4.53 10.62 -7.53
CA PHE A 198 -4.85 11.88 -6.87
C PHE A 198 -3.84 12.17 -5.76
N PRO A 199 -3.62 13.43 -5.35
CA PRO A 199 -2.50 13.83 -4.48
C PRO A 199 -2.46 13.09 -3.15
N GLU A 200 -1.29 12.58 -2.80
CA GLU A 200 -0.96 11.96 -1.51
C GLU A 200 0.55 12.08 -1.25
N HIS A 201 1.00 11.97 -0.01
CA HIS A 201 2.43 11.93 0.35
C HIS A 201 3.26 13.14 -0.16
N LEU A 202 2.68 14.35 -0.09
CA LEU A 202 3.35 15.56 -0.58
C LEU A 202 4.61 15.92 0.23
N ASP A 203 4.65 15.51 1.49
CA ASP A 203 5.82 15.58 2.37
C ASP A 203 7.04 14.81 1.82
N TRP A 204 6.81 13.66 1.19
CA TRP A 204 7.87 12.85 0.58
C TRP A 204 8.23 13.34 -0.82
N HIS A 205 7.24 13.70 -1.66
CA HIS A 205 7.44 14.10 -3.06
C HIS A 205 7.78 15.58 -3.23
N GLY A 206 7.51 16.42 -2.21
CA GLY A 206 7.71 17.86 -2.24
C GLY A 206 6.64 18.65 -2.98
N SER A 207 5.91 18.05 -3.92
CA SER A 207 4.82 18.70 -4.65
C SER A 207 3.84 17.69 -5.26
N GLU A 208 2.63 18.15 -5.60
CA GLU A 208 1.65 17.35 -6.32
C GLU A 208 2.16 16.93 -7.72
N ALA A 209 2.78 17.86 -8.45
CA ALA A 209 3.33 17.57 -9.77
C ALA A 209 4.38 16.45 -9.72
N GLN A 210 5.27 16.50 -8.72
CA GLN A 210 6.28 15.45 -8.51
C GLN A 210 5.65 14.12 -8.11
N TYR A 211 4.64 14.12 -7.22
CA TYR A 211 3.89 12.92 -6.87
C TYR A 211 3.29 12.24 -8.09
N VAL A 212 2.61 13.02 -8.95
CA VAL A 212 1.98 12.51 -10.18
C VAL A 212 3.05 11.96 -11.13
N ALA A 213 4.14 12.71 -11.35
CA ALA A 213 5.25 12.28 -12.20
C ALA A 213 5.88 10.98 -11.69
N ASP A 214 6.17 10.90 -10.39
CA ASP A 214 6.74 9.68 -9.79
C ASP A 214 5.80 8.49 -9.95
N LYS A 215 4.51 8.64 -9.63
CA LYS A 215 3.55 7.55 -9.75
C LYS A 215 3.39 7.07 -11.19
N LEU A 216 3.33 7.99 -12.15
CA LEU A 216 3.18 7.67 -13.55
C LEU A 216 4.47 7.20 -14.23
N ALA A 217 5.64 7.31 -13.58
CA ALA A 217 6.91 6.80 -14.10
C ALA A 217 6.85 5.29 -14.43
N LEU A 218 6.00 4.52 -13.71
CA LEU A 218 5.73 3.12 -14.06
C LEU A 218 5.18 2.96 -15.50
N LEU A 219 4.43 3.93 -16.01
CA LEU A 219 3.87 3.93 -17.35
C LEU A 219 4.76 4.67 -18.35
N THR A 220 5.19 5.89 -17.99
CA THR A 220 5.86 6.81 -18.92
C THR A 220 7.36 6.53 -19.08
N GLU A 221 7.99 5.98 -18.06
CA GLU A 221 9.44 5.72 -18.04
C GLU A 221 9.75 4.22 -18.09
N ALA A 222 9.08 3.37 -17.27
CA ALA A 222 9.28 1.92 -17.33
C ALA A 222 8.62 1.28 -18.53
N LYS A 223 7.61 1.94 -19.14
CA LYS A 223 6.99 1.57 -20.43
C LYS A 223 6.54 0.10 -20.47
N PRO A 224 5.61 -0.35 -19.61
CA PRO A 224 5.14 -1.74 -19.59
C PRO A 224 4.67 -2.16 -20.96
N ARG A 225 4.68 -3.47 -21.27
CA ARG A 225 4.14 -3.95 -22.54
C ARG A 225 2.65 -3.66 -22.66
N ILE A 226 1.91 -3.89 -21.56
CA ILE A 226 0.49 -3.61 -21.46
C ILE A 226 0.24 -2.69 -20.26
N ALA A 227 -0.54 -1.64 -20.47
CA ALA A 227 -1.03 -0.73 -19.44
C ALA A 227 -2.53 -0.94 -19.21
N VAL A 228 -2.93 -1.36 -18.02
CA VAL A 228 -4.34 -1.51 -17.61
C VAL A 228 -4.75 -0.29 -16.81
N LEU A 229 -5.65 0.52 -17.37
CA LEU A 229 -5.96 1.85 -16.88
C LEU A 229 -7.45 2.06 -16.62
N ASN A 230 -7.75 2.85 -15.58
CA ASN A 230 -9.11 3.27 -15.24
C ASN A 230 -9.60 4.38 -16.19
N ALA A 231 -10.57 4.11 -17.02
CA ALA A 231 -11.15 5.09 -17.94
C ALA A 231 -11.90 6.23 -17.22
N ALA A 232 -12.32 6.02 -15.97
CA ALA A 232 -12.99 7.04 -15.16
C ALA A 232 -12.01 8.03 -14.48
N ASP A 233 -10.69 7.76 -14.49
CA ASP A 233 -9.69 8.67 -13.94
C ASP A 233 -9.23 9.64 -15.06
N PRO A 234 -9.51 10.97 -14.94
CA PRO A 234 -9.19 11.92 -16.01
C PRO A 234 -7.68 12.09 -16.25
N ARG A 235 -6.83 11.85 -15.23
CA ARG A 235 -5.38 11.92 -15.39
C ARG A 235 -4.86 10.74 -16.20
N LEU A 236 -5.44 9.54 -16.00
CA LEU A 236 -5.08 8.36 -16.76
C LEU A 236 -5.63 8.45 -18.19
N ALA A 237 -6.86 8.93 -18.36
CA ALA A 237 -7.49 9.09 -19.67
C ALA A 237 -6.76 10.11 -20.58
N ALA A 238 -6.03 11.06 -20.00
CA ALA A 238 -5.25 12.06 -20.74
C ALA A 238 -3.85 11.57 -21.16
N LEU A 239 -3.41 10.37 -20.73
CA LEU A 239 -2.07 9.87 -21.03
C LEU A 239 -1.95 9.36 -22.46
N LEU A 240 -0.84 9.70 -23.10
CA LEU A 240 -0.40 9.10 -24.35
C LEU A 240 0.77 8.15 -24.05
N LEU A 241 0.58 6.86 -24.33
CA LEU A 241 1.54 5.79 -24.05
C LEU A 241 1.91 5.04 -25.33
N PRO A 242 2.68 5.66 -26.24
CA PRO A 242 2.95 5.09 -27.56
C PRO A 242 3.76 3.78 -27.51
N ASP A 243 4.46 3.54 -26.40
CA ASP A 243 5.29 2.35 -26.20
C ASP A 243 4.54 1.19 -25.51
N SER A 244 3.27 1.37 -25.13
CA SER A 244 2.47 0.39 -24.39
C SER A 244 1.13 0.14 -25.07
N GLU A 245 0.68 -1.11 -25.08
CA GLU A 245 -0.71 -1.44 -25.43
C GLU A 245 -1.62 -1.05 -24.25
N VAL A 246 -2.65 -0.24 -24.48
CA VAL A 246 -3.53 0.26 -23.43
C VAL A 246 -4.84 -0.50 -23.41
N HIS A 247 -5.13 -1.12 -22.26
CA HIS A 247 -6.39 -1.80 -21.98
C HIS A 247 -7.18 -1.00 -20.94
N TRP A 248 -8.38 -0.56 -21.31
CA TRP A 248 -9.24 0.25 -20.45
C TRP A 248 -10.25 -0.59 -19.68
N TYR A 249 -10.44 -0.29 -18.40
CA TYR A 249 -11.56 -0.77 -17.61
C TYR A 249 -12.40 0.40 -17.07
N GLY A 250 -13.58 0.11 -16.54
CA GLY A 250 -14.49 1.12 -16.00
C GLY A 250 -15.30 1.88 -17.06
N ASN A 251 -15.27 1.42 -18.31
CA ASN A 251 -16.10 1.92 -19.41
C ASN A 251 -16.82 0.79 -20.16
N ALA A 252 -17.81 1.14 -20.97
CA ALA A 252 -18.68 0.18 -21.65
C ALA A 252 -17.95 -0.71 -22.68
N GLY A 253 -16.75 -0.36 -23.14
CA GLY A 253 -15.96 -1.18 -24.06
C GLY A 253 -15.17 -2.32 -23.38
N GLY A 254 -14.96 -2.22 -22.08
CA GLY A 254 -14.16 -3.15 -21.26
C GLY A 254 -14.97 -3.79 -20.14
N TRP A 255 -14.23 -4.21 -19.08
CA TRP A 255 -14.83 -4.61 -17.83
C TRP A 255 -15.33 -3.39 -17.06
N HIS A 256 -16.59 -3.40 -16.64
CA HIS A 256 -17.20 -2.27 -15.92
C HIS A 256 -18.38 -2.70 -15.04
N LEU A 257 -18.84 -1.79 -14.18
CA LEU A 257 -20.03 -1.97 -13.36
C LEU A 257 -21.19 -1.10 -13.87
N ARG A 258 -22.36 -1.71 -14.07
CA ARG A 258 -23.66 -1.02 -14.20
C ARG A 258 -24.46 -1.25 -12.90
N GLY A 259 -24.53 -0.23 -12.05
CA GLY A 259 -25.00 -0.43 -10.66
C GLY A 259 -24.06 -1.38 -9.92
N ASP A 260 -24.59 -2.49 -9.43
CA ASP A 260 -23.87 -3.56 -8.75
C ASP A 260 -23.58 -4.78 -9.66
N ALA A 261 -23.99 -4.73 -10.91
CA ALA A 261 -23.76 -5.81 -11.85
C ALA A 261 -22.45 -5.60 -12.63
N LEU A 262 -21.68 -6.68 -12.77
CA LEU A 262 -20.44 -6.74 -13.54
C LEU A 262 -20.74 -7.08 -15.01
N TYR A 263 -20.15 -6.34 -15.89
CA TYR A 263 -20.27 -6.51 -17.34
C TYR A 263 -18.90 -6.60 -18.02
N ARG A 264 -18.85 -7.35 -19.14
CA ARG A 264 -17.77 -7.29 -20.12
C ARG A 264 -18.38 -6.82 -21.44
N GLY A 265 -18.12 -5.59 -21.85
CA GLY A 265 -18.88 -4.95 -22.92
C GLY A 265 -20.37 -4.90 -22.58
N ASP A 266 -21.23 -5.40 -23.45
CA ASP A 266 -22.67 -5.49 -23.19
C ASP A 266 -23.10 -6.80 -22.49
N ALA A 267 -22.18 -7.75 -22.33
CA ALA A 267 -22.50 -9.03 -21.71
C ALA A 267 -22.52 -8.90 -20.18
N PHE A 268 -23.65 -9.24 -19.56
CA PHE A 268 -23.75 -9.43 -18.11
C PHE A 268 -22.93 -10.65 -17.69
N VAL A 269 -22.14 -10.50 -16.62
CA VAL A 269 -21.29 -11.58 -16.08
C VAL A 269 -21.83 -12.08 -14.76
N MET A 270 -22.00 -11.19 -13.76
CA MET A 270 -22.51 -11.57 -12.43
C MET A 270 -22.96 -10.35 -11.61
N ASP A 271 -23.74 -10.62 -10.58
CA ASP A 271 -24.00 -9.67 -9.49
C ASP A 271 -22.81 -9.63 -8.53
N THR A 272 -22.41 -8.44 -8.10
CA THR A 272 -21.24 -8.23 -7.23
C THR A 272 -21.59 -7.93 -5.77
N THR A 273 -22.88 -7.88 -5.42
CA THR A 273 -23.34 -7.49 -4.06
C THR A 273 -22.89 -8.47 -2.99
N THR A 274 -22.77 -9.75 -3.34
CA THR A 274 -22.39 -10.83 -2.43
C THR A 274 -20.88 -11.07 -2.35
N LEU A 275 -20.08 -10.38 -3.20
CA LEU A 275 -18.64 -10.54 -3.17
C LEU A 275 -18.04 -9.96 -1.88
N PRO A 276 -16.99 -10.58 -1.34
CA PRO A 276 -16.24 -10.08 -0.18
C PRO A 276 -15.37 -8.85 -0.54
N LEU A 277 -15.92 -7.93 -1.32
CA LEU A 277 -15.30 -6.71 -1.82
C LEU A 277 -16.14 -5.50 -1.36
N PRO A 278 -16.02 -5.06 -0.10
CA PRO A 278 -16.86 -4.02 0.46
C PRO A 278 -16.64 -2.69 -0.31
N GLY A 279 -17.77 -2.11 -0.71
CA GLY A 279 -17.80 -0.84 -1.43
C GLY A 279 -17.61 -0.94 -2.94
N ARG A 280 -18.29 -0.04 -3.65
CA ARG A 280 -18.28 0.02 -5.11
C ARG A 280 -16.86 0.18 -5.69
N HIS A 281 -15.97 0.91 -5.01
CA HIS A 281 -14.59 1.10 -5.42
C HIS A 281 -13.79 -0.22 -5.43
N ASN A 282 -13.99 -1.12 -4.44
CA ASN A 282 -13.32 -2.42 -4.42
C ASN A 282 -13.90 -3.36 -5.49
N ARG A 283 -15.22 -3.29 -5.76
CA ARG A 283 -15.83 -4.00 -6.90
C ARG A 283 -15.34 -3.45 -8.25
N GLY A 284 -15.05 -2.14 -8.33
CA GLY A 284 -14.35 -1.53 -9.47
C GLY A 284 -12.92 -2.05 -9.66
N ASN A 285 -12.21 -2.36 -8.57
CA ASN A 285 -10.88 -2.97 -8.66
C ASN A 285 -10.94 -4.38 -9.28
N LEU A 286 -12.06 -5.12 -9.13
CA LEU A 286 -12.27 -6.39 -9.83
C LEU A 286 -12.24 -6.20 -11.36
N CYS A 287 -12.80 -5.10 -11.88
CA CYS A 287 -12.73 -4.80 -13.30
C CYS A 287 -11.28 -4.65 -13.79
N ALA A 288 -10.42 -4.00 -13.01
CA ALA A 288 -9.00 -3.88 -13.30
C ALA A 288 -8.30 -5.25 -13.33
N VAL A 289 -8.60 -6.09 -12.33
CA VAL A 289 -8.04 -7.45 -12.23
C VAL A 289 -8.45 -8.31 -13.41
N LEU A 290 -9.73 -8.33 -13.78
CA LEU A 290 -10.22 -9.12 -14.90
C LEU A 290 -9.64 -8.64 -16.25
N THR A 291 -9.47 -7.32 -16.42
CA THR A 291 -8.79 -6.78 -17.60
C THR A 291 -7.32 -7.24 -17.65
N ALA A 292 -6.63 -7.28 -16.51
CA ALA A 292 -5.25 -7.76 -16.44
C ALA A 292 -5.14 -9.27 -16.69
N LEU A 293 -6.10 -10.07 -16.25
CA LEU A 293 -6.16 -11.51 -16.53
C LEU A 293 -6.37 -11.81 -18.03
N GLU A 294 -7.28 -11.08 -18.69
CA GLU A 294 -7.42 -11.16 -20.16
C GLU A 294 -6.12 -10.78 -20.87
N ALA A 295 -5.49 -9.68 -20.44
CA ALA A 295 -4.20 -9.23 -21.00
C ALA A 295 -3.07 -10.23 -20.75
N PHE A 296 -3.16 -11.02 -19.67
CA PHE A 296 -2.22 -12.11 -19.34
C PHE A 296 -2.52 -13.40 -20.13
N GLY A 297 -3.61 -13.44 -20.91
CA GLY A 297 -4.02 -14.56 -21.76
C GLY A 297 -4.87 -15.62 -21.06
N LEU A 298 -5.60 -15.23 -20.00
CA LEU A 298 -6.49 -16.13 -19.25
C LEU A 298 -7.97 -15.83 -19.53
N ASP A 299 -8.82 -16.84 -19.35
CA ASP A 299 -10.28 -16.69 -19.43
C ASP A 299 -10.81 -15.97 -18.16
N ALA A 300 -10.85 -14.64 -18.23
CA ALA A 300 -11.30 -13.82 -17.11
C ALA A 300 -12.81 -13.97 -16.82
N ILE A 301 -13.62 -14.38 -17.79
CA ILE A 301 -15.06 -14.64 -17.56
C ILE A 301 -15.22 -15.87 -16.65
N ALA A 302 -14.53 -16.95 -16.97
CA ALA A 302 -14.55 -18.16 -16.14
C ALA A 302 -13.99 -17.89 -14.72
N LEU A 303 -12.96 -17.02 -14.60
CA LEU A 303 -12.33 -16.70 -13.33
C LEU A 303 -13.14 -15.71 -12.48
N ALA A 304 -14.05 -14.93 -13.04
CA ALA A 304 -14.78 -13.91 -12.31
C ALA A 304 -15.56 -14.45 -11.08
N SER A 305 -16.13 -15.66 -11.20
CA SER A 305 -16.88 -16.30 -10.10
C SER A 305 -16.00 -16.62 -8.88
N HIS A 306 -14.70 -16.90 -9.07
CA HIS A 306 -13.78 -17.16 -7.98
C HIS A 306 -13.46 -15.93 -7.12
N ALA A 307 -13.89 -14.72 -7.53
CA ALA A 307 -13.82 -13.56 -6.65
C ALA A 307 -14.71 -13.71 -5.40
N ALA A 308 -15.68 -14.62 -5.39
CA ALA A 308 -16.49 -14.94 -4.22
C ALA A 308 -15.68 -15.63 -3.10
N ASP A 309 -14.63 -16.35 -3.46
CA ASP A 309 -13.77 -17.07 -2.52
C ASP A 309 -12.60 -16.21 -2.00
N PHE A 310 -12.51 -14.95 -2.46
CA PHE A 310 -11.46 -14.03 -2.06
C PHE A 310 -11.55 -13.67 -0.58
N GLN A 311 -10.43 -13.76 0.13
CA GLN A 311 -10.36 -13.30 1.50
C GLN A 311 -9.91 -11.83 1.56
N PRO A 312 -10.74 -10.91 2.09
CA PRO A 312 -10.36 -9.50 2.22
C PRO A 312 -9.09 -9.32 3.02
N LEU A 313 -8.37 -8.26 2.70
CA LEU A 313 -7.13 -7.94 3.40
C LEU A 313 -7.39 -7.60 4.87
N PRO A 314 -6.52 -8.07 5.78
CA PRO A 314 -6.63 -7.75 7.19
C PRO A 314 -6.51 -6.23 7.41
N HIS A 315 -7.18 -5.76 8.45
CA HIS A 315 -7.17 -4.36 8.89
C HIS A 315 -7.68 -3.34 7.85
N ARG A 316 -8.36 -3.80 6.79
CA ARG A 316 -8.93 -2.95 5.73
C ARG A 316 -10.41 -3.28 5.56
N LEU A 317 -11.28 -2.49 6.21
CA LEU A 317 -12.73 -2.75 6.27
C LEU A 317 -13.05 -4.21 6.60
N GLN A 318 -12.17 -4.84 7.38
CA GLN A 318 -12.26 -6.24 7.74
C GLN A 318 -13.41 -6.45 8.72
N ALA A 319 -14.44 -7.16 8.29
CA ALA A 319 -15.49 -7.62 9.19
C ALA A 319 -14.91 -8.70 10.12
N LEU A 320 -14.87 -8.44 11.42
CA LEU A 320 -14.39 -9.41 12.41
C LEU A 320 -15.49 -10.40 12.82
N GLY A 321 -16.73 -9.94 12.79
CA GLY A 321 -17.91 -10.70 13.22
C GLY A 321 -18.88 -9.83 13.99
N GLU A 322 -19.87 -10.49 14.62
CA GLU A 322 -20.90 -9.84 15.42
C GLU A 322 -20.92 -10.44 16.83
N CYS A 323 -21.04 -9.57 17.82
CA CYS A 323 -21.20 -9.96 19.21
C CYS A 323 -22.21 -9.04 19.90
N GLY A 324 -23.23 -9.61 20.54
CA GLY A 324 -24.26 -8.84 21.25
C GLY A 324 -25.08 -7.90 20.35
N GLY A 325 -25.32 -8.26 19.08
CA GLY A 325 -26.03 -7.42 18.11
C GLY A 325 -25.19 -6.28 17.52
N ILE A 326 -23.89 -6.23 17.83
CA ILE A 326 -22.95 -5.24 17.33
C ILE A 326 -21.97 -5.92 16.38
N ALA A 327 -21.92 -5.45 15.13
CA ALA A 327 -20.90 -5.86 14.17
C ALA A 327 -19.60 -5.04 14.39
N TYR A 328 -18.45 -5.70 14.34
CA TYR A 328 -17.15 -5.08 14.51
C TYR A 328 -16.38 -5.04 13.20
N VAL A 329 -15.95 -3.84 12.80
CA VAL A 329 -15.25 -3.63 11.53
C VAL A 329 -13.89 -2.98 11.79
N ASN A 330 -12.84 -3.66 11.37
CA ASN A 330 -11.46 -3.25 11.55
C ASN A 330 -10.92 -2.60 10.26
N ASP A 331 -10.76 -1.28 10.29
CA ASP A 331 -10.14 -0.48 9.24
C ASP A 331 -8.92 0.28 9.79
N SER A 332 -8.17 -0.40 10.66
CA SER A 332 -7.01 0.20 11.35
C SER A 332 -5.94 0.75 10.42
N ILE A 333 -5.88 0.31 9.17
CA ILE A 333 -4.96 0.83 8.15
C ILE A 333 -5.32 2.24 7.65
N SER A 334 -6.51 2.73 7.96
CA SER A 334 -7.00 4.07 7.57
C SER A 334 -6.15 5.16 8.23
N THR A 335 -5.46 5.96 7.42
CA THR A 335 -4.53 7.01 7.88
C THR A 335 -4.92 8.43 7.43
N THR A 336 -6.07 8.59 6.78
CA THR A 336 -6.58 9.89 6.33
C THR A 336 -8.07 10.05 6.63
N PRO A 337 -8.56 11.27 6.94
CA PRO A 337 -9.98 11.53 7.16
C PRO A 337 -10.88 11.08 6.01
N HIS A 338 -10.42 11.20 4.76
CA HIS A 338 -11.15 10.74 3.57
C HIS A 338 -11.36 9.22 3.55
N ALA A 339 -10.40 8.43 4.06
CA ALA A 339 -10.56 6.99 4.17
C ALA A 339 -11.66 6.64 5.17
N THR A 340 -11.72 7.35 6.30
CA THR A 340 -12.77 7.19 7.31
C THR A 340 -14.15 7.54 6.76
N LEU A 341 -14.26 8.62 5.96
CA LEU A 341 -15.52 8.97 5.28
C LEU A 341 -15.99 7.87 4.33
N ALA A 342 -15.06 7.35 3.51
CA ALA A 342 -15.38 6.26 2.60
C ALA A 342 -15.80 4.98 3.35
N ALA A 343 -15.24 4.73 4.54
CA ALA A 343 -15.63 3.61 5.39
C ALA A 343 -17.03 3.82 6.00
N LEU A 344 -17.35 5.04 6.47
CA LEU A 344 -18.67 5.38 7.00
C LEU A 344 -19.77 5.25 5.96
N GLU A 345 -19.54 5.64 4.72
CA GLU A 345 -20.50 5.56 3.63
C GLU A 345 -21.01 4.12 3.39
N LEU A 346 -20.19 3.11 3.65
CA LEU A 346 -20.59 1.70 3.50
C LEU A 346 -21.64 1.25 4.51
N TYR A 347 -21.72 1.94 5.63
CA TYR A 347 -22.59 1.59 6.75
C TYR A 347 -23.64 2.65 7.03
N ARG A 348 -23.90 3.57 6.09
CA ARG A 348 -24.77 4.73 6.28
C ARG A 348 -26.22 4.37 6.69
N GLU A 349 -26.69 3.16 6.36
CA GLU A 349 -28.02 2.67 6.70
C GLU A 349 -28.08 1.97 8.07
N ARG A 350 -26.95 1.89 8.78
CA ARG A 350 -26.83 1.28 10.10
C ARG A 350 -26.47 2.34 11.16
N ALA A 351 -26.81 2.06 12.40
CA ALA A 351 -26.27 2.83 13.52
C ALA A 351 -24.75 2.55 13.63
N VAL A 352 -23.92 3.57 13.47
CA VAL A 352 -22.46 3.43 13.51
C VAL A 352 -21.87 4.22 14.66
N ALA A 353 -21.00 3.58 15.45
CA ALA A 353 -20.07 4.25 16.33
C ALA A 353 -18.67 4.16 15.71
N VAL A 354 -18.12 5.30 15.27
CA VAL A 354 -16.82 5.35 14.62
C VAL A 354 -15.72 5.82 15.59
N LEU A 355 -14.60 5.09 15.59
CA LEU A 355 -13.41 5.41 16.38
C LEU A 355 -12.41 6.11 15.48
N VAL A 356 -12.08 7.40 15.78
CA VAL A 356 -11.23 8.25 14.96
C VAL A 356 -10.07 8.83 15.77
N GLY A 357 -8.95 9.09 15.09
CA GLY A 357 -7.76 9.69 15.68
C GLY A 357 -6.60 8.74 15.91
N GLY A 358 -5.44 9.32 16.19
CA GLY A 358 -4.15 8.65 16.36
C GLY A 358 -3.02 9.66 16.37
N HIS A 359 -1.90 9.37 15.68
CA HIS A 359 -0.77 10.29 15.56
C HIS A 359 -1.12 11.49 14.68
N ASP A 360 -0.81 12.71 15.14
CA ASP A 360 -1.12 13.95 14.41
C ASP A 360 -0.07 14.25 13.33
N ARG A 361 -0.50 14.23 12.07
CA ARG A 361 0.27 14.68 10.91
C ARG A 361 -0.15 16.07 10.39
N GLY A 362 -0.96 16.79 11.14
CA GLY A 362 -1.48 18.08 10.70
C GLY A 362 -2.53 18.03 9.57
N LEU A 363 -3.05 16.83 9.23
CA LEU A 363 -4.06 16.72 8.18
C LEU A 363 -5.34 17.47 8.54
N PRO A 364 -5.97 18.15 7.55
CA PRO A 364 -7.23 18.84 7.77
C PRO A 364 -8.38 17.84 7.94
N TRP A 365 -9.21 18.06 8.96
CA TRP A 365 -10.43 17.29 9.26
C TRP A 365 -11.71 18.03 8.90
N GLN A 366 -11.60 19.19 8.24
CA GLN A 366 -12.77 20.02 7.91
C GLN A 366 -13.78 19.27 7.03
N ALA A 367 -13.33 18.58 5.97
CA ALA A 367 -14.22 17.80 5.12
C ALA A 367 -14.94 16.66 5.88
N PHE A 368 -14.28 16.09 6.91
CA PHE A 368 -14.93 15.11 7.79
C PHE A 368 -16.02 15.80 8.65
N ALA A 369 -15.73 16.96 9.23
CA ALA A 369 -16.70 17.70 10.03
C ALA A 369 -17.92 18.14 9.19
N ASP A 370 -17.68 18.61 7.97
CA ASP A 370 -18.75 19.02 7.04
C ASP A 370 -19.67 17.82 6.72
N ALA A 371 -19.08 16.66 6.41
CA ALA A 371 -19.84 15.43 6.16
C ALA A 371 -20.67 14.97 7.37
N MET A 372 -20.12 15.11 8.60
CA MET A 372 -20.90 14.84 9.83
C MET A 372 -22.09 15.81 9.99
N GLY A 373 -22.00 17.00 9.43
CA GLY A 373 -23.10 17.97 9.35
C GLY A 373 -24.21 17.55 8.39
N GLU A 374 -23.90 16.80 7.36
CA GLU A 374 -24.87 16.30 6.36
C GLU A 374 -25.48 14.95 6.77
N GLN A 375 -24.64 14.01 7.14
CA GLN A 375 -25.03 12.65 7.53
C GLN A 375 -24.21 12.19 8.73
N SER A 376 -24.86 12.20 9.91
CA SER A 376 -24.20 11.86 11.17
C SER A 376 -24.28 10.35 11.47
N PRO A 377 -23.20 9.74 11.99
CA PRO A 377 -23.26 8.41 12.61
C PRO A 377 -23.99 8.48 13.96
N ALA A 378 -24.22 7.35 14.62
CA ALA A 378 -24.75 7.33 15.99
C ALA A 378 -23.77 7.94 16.99
N ALA A 379 -22.49 7.71 16.81
CA ALA A 379 -21.45 8.28 17.65
C ALA A 379 -20.12 8.47 16.90
N VAL A 380 -19.38 9.52 17.29
CA VAL A 380 -17.97 9.71 16.96
C VAL A 380 -17.17 9.72 18.27
N ILE A 381 -16.22 8.79 18.39
CA ILE A 381 -15.34 8.70 19.55
C ILE A 381 -13.92 9.05 19.10
N THR A 382 -13.39 10.15 19.63
CA THR A 382 -12.05 10.63 19.30
C THR A 382 -11.00 10.04 20.24
N MET A 383 -9.81 9.72 19.71
CA MET A 383 -8.72 9.12 20.50
C MET A 383 -7.35 9.57 19.96
N GLY A 384 -6.31 9.28 20.76
CA GLY A 384 -4.92 9.54 20.36
C GLY A 384 -4.53 11.01 20.34
N GLN A 385 -3.36 11.30 19.77
CA GLN A 385 -2.73 12.62 19.82
C GLN A 385 -3.57 13.74 19.18
N ASN A 386 -4.19 13.45 18.03
CA ASN A 386 -5.04 14.42 17.34
C ASN A 386 -6.52 14.37 17.77
N GLY A 387 -6.87 13.45 18.68
CA GLY A 387 -8.23 13.31 19.21
C GLY A 387 -8.84 14.59 19.74
N PRO A 388 -8.15 15.36 20.64
CA PRO A 388 -8.67 16.64 21.15
C PRO A 388 -8.97 17.64 20.05
N ARG A 389 -8.10 17.79 19.05
CA ARG A 389 -8.31 18.71 17.93
C ARG A 389 -9.51 18.32 17.07
N ILE A 390 -9.72 17.02 16.85
CA ILE A 390 -10.89 16.51 16.11
C ILE A 390 -12.16 16.73 16.93
N PHE A 391 -12.11 16.49 18.25
CA PHE A 391 -13.23 16.72 19.16
C PHE A 391 -13.68 18.17 19.16
N ASP A 392 -12.75 19.12 19.30
CA ASP A 392 -13.04 20.55 19.31
C ASP A 392 -13.66 21.00 17.97
N LEU A 393 -13.15 20.47 16.84
CA LEU A 393 -13.69 20.77 15.52
C LEU A 393 -15.14 20.24 15.35
N LEU A 394 -15.46 19.07 15.92
CA LEU A 394 -16.78 18.45 15.81
C LEU A 394 -17.79 18.94 16.84
N THR A 395 -17.37 19.57 17.94
CA THR A 395 -18.25 20.04 19.01
C THR A 395 -19.39 20.94 18.50
N PRO A 396 -19.16 21.96 17.65
CA PRO A 396 -20.26 22.78 17.11
C PRO A 396 -21.16 22.01 16.16
N VAL A 397 -20.65 20.99 15.47
CA VAL A 397 -21.44 20.13 14.57
C VAL A 397 -22.35 19.22 15.39
N ALA A 398 -21.82 18.58 16.44
CA ALA A 398 -22.57 17.71 17.32
C ALA A 398 -23.69 18.44 18.10
N ALA A 399 -23.46 19.71 18.46
CA ALA A 399 -24.47 20.55 19.09
C ALA A 399 -25.69 20.80 18.19
N ASN A 400 -25.52 20.80 16.88
CA ASN A 400 -26.56 21.03 15.89
C ASN A 400 -27.15 19.74 15.29
N ARG A 401 -26.56 18.58 15.57
CA ARG A 401 -26.94 17.26 15.04
C ARG A 401 -27.02 16.25 16.17
N CYS A 402 -27.94 15.28 16.04
CA CYS A 402 -28.18 14.29 17.09
C CYS A 402 -27.22 13.10 16.99
N PHE A 403 -25.91 13.34 17.15
CA PHE A 403 -24.96 12.25 17.35
C PHE A 403 -24.16 12.41 18.64
N SER A 404 -23.75 11.33 19.24
CA SER A 404 -22.88 11.36 20.42
C SER A 404 -21.46 11.68 20.01
N LEU A 405 -20.86 12.70 20.61
CA LEU A 405 -19.45 13.02 20.44
C LEU A 405 -18.73 12.83 21.78
N GLU A 406 -17.77 11.92 21.80
CA GLU A 406 -17.02 11.61 23.04
C GLU A 406 -15.53 11.58 22.78
N GLN A 407 -14.76 12.01 23.76
CA GLN A 407 -13.30 11.89 23.79
C GLN A 407 -12.91 10.69 24.64
N SER A 408 -11.94 9.89 24.21
CA SER A 408 -11.45 8.73 24.94
C SER A 408 -9.97 8.84 25.27
N ALA A 409 -9.57 8.21 26.36
CA ALA A 409 -8.16 8.14 26.81
C ALA A 409 -7.35 7.18 25.93
N ASP A 410 -7.96 6.05 25.57
CA ASP A 410 -7.32 4.95 24.83
C ASP A 410 -8.36 4.14 24.04
N LEU A 411 -7.92 3.08 23.38
CA LEU A 411 -8.80 2.20 22.61
C LEU A 411 -9.79 1.39 23.50
N PRO A 412 -9.42 0.85 24.66
CA PRO A 412 -10.38 0.25 25.60
C PRO A 412 -11.51 1.18 26.01
N ASP A 413 -11.20 2.42 26.40
CA ASP A 413 -12.20 3.44 26.75
C ASP A 413 -13.09 3.80 25.54
N ALA A 414 -12.47 3.96 24.36
CA ALA A 414 -13.22 4.20 23.11
C ALA A 414 -14.21 3.07 22.81
N MET A 415 -13.81 1.83 22.99
CA MET A 415 -14.67 0.66 22.78
C MET A 415 -15.84 0.60 23.78
N ALA A 416 -15.58 0.95 25.03
CA ALA A 416 -16.65 0.99 26.05
C ALA A 416 -17.71 2.06 25.72
N LYS A 417 -17.27 3.26 25.31
CA LYS A 417 -18.14 4.37 24.87
C LYS A 417 -18.92 4.02 23.61
N ALA A 418 -18.26 3.38 22.62
CA ALA A 418 -18.91 2.95 21.39
C ALA A 418 -20.03 1.92 21.65
N ARG A 419 -19.80 0.93 22.53
CA ARG A 419 -20.84 -0.02 22.91
C ARG A 419 -22.02 0.66 23.60
N LYS A 420 -21.75 1.62 24.49
CA LYS A 420 -22.79 2.40 25.17
C LYS A 420 -23.64 3.22 24.19
N ALA A 421 -23.02 3.73 23.13
CA ALA A 421 -23.72 4.51 22.09
C ALA A 421 -24.62 3.65 21.18
N LEU A 422 -24.50 2.31 21.21
CA LEU A 422 -25.24 1.38 20.37
C LEU A 422 -26.11 0.41 21.19
N PRO A 423 -27.06 0.88 22.02
CA PRO A 423 -27.84 0.03 22.93
C PRO A 423 -28.77 -0.96 22.19
N HIS A 424 -29.07 -0.70 20.93
CA HIS A 424 -29.91 -1.54 20.09
C HIS A 424 -29.15 -2.29 19.01
N GLY A 425 -27.81 -2.38 19.14
CA GLY A 425 -26.94 -2.94 18.12
C GLY A 425 -26.52 -1.93 17.06
N GLY A 426 -25.73 -2.38 16.10
CA GLY A 426 -25.19 -1.51 15.05
C GLY A 426 -23.82 -1.95 14.59
N VAL A 427 -22.93 -0.98 14.29
CA VAL A 427 -21.55 -1.21 13.84
C VAL A 427 -20.59 -0.40 14.69
N ILE A 428 -19.58 -1.05 15.27
CA ILE A 428 -18.41 -0.36 15.77
C ILE A 428 -17.33 -0.42 14.68
N LEU A 429 -16.97 0.75 14.17
CA LEU A 429 -16.02 0.92 13.08
C LEU A 429 -14.71 1.54 13.60
N LEU A 430 -13.65 0.75 13.65
CA LEU A 430 -12.30 1.29 13.85
C LEU A 430 -11.79 1.81 12.50
N SER A 431 -11.95 3.09 12.21
CA SER A 431 -11.37 3.75 11.02
C SER A 431 -10.72 5.08 11.45
N PRO A 432 -9.49 5.00 11.97
CA PRO A 432 -8.88 6.09 12.71
C PRO A 432 -8.64 7.37 11.90
N GLY A 433 -8.46 7.27 10.58
CA GLY A 433 -8.10 8.42 9.75
C GLY A 433 -6.74 9.05 10.11
N ALA A 434 -5.95 8.34 10.91
CA ALA A 434 -4.65 8.77 11.43
C ALA A 434 -3.74 7.56 11.68
N PRO A 435 -2.39 7.73 11.57
CA PRO A 435 -1.43 6.67 11.90
C PRO A 435 -1.53 6.23 13.36
N SER A 436 -1.01 5.02 13.63
CA SER A 436 -1.04 4.41 14.97
C SER A 436 0.16 4.76 15.86
N PHE A 437 1.16 5.47 15.33
CA PHE A 437 2.40 5.76 16.03
C PHE A 437 2.20 6.45 17.39
N GLY A 438 3.10 6.20 18.31
CA GLY A 438 3.06 6.72 19.69
C GLY A 438 2.27 5.83 20.65
N ALA A 439 1.12 5.28 20.23
CA ALA A 439 0.34 4.36 21.05
C ALA A 439 0.58 2.88 20.66
N TYR A 440 0.89 2.62 19.38
CA TYR A 440 1.11 1.28 18.84
C TYR A 440 2.35 1.27 17.94
N LYS A 441 3.00 0.10 17.85
CA LYS A 441 4.11 -0.12 16.93
C LYS A 441 3.70 0.15 15.47
N ASP A 442 2.52 -0.32 15.08
CA ASP A 442 1.97 -0.20 13.73
C ASP A 442 0.44 -0.35 13.75
N TYR A 443 -0.20 -0.18 12.58
CA TYR A 443 -1.65 -0.35 12.43
C TYR A 443 -2.12 -1.79 12.69
N THR A 444 -1.27 -2.78 12.48
CA THR A 444 -1.56 -4.20 12.75
C THR A 444 -1.74 -4.42 14.26
N ALA A 445 -0.82 -3.89 15.07
CA ALA A 445 -0.92 -3.96 16.54
C ALA A 445 -2.20 -3.28 17.04
N ARG A 446 -2.57 -2.10 16.49
CA ARG A 446 -3.83 -1.42 16.83
C ARG A 446 -5.06 -2.26 16.44
N GLY A 447 -5.05 -2.82 15.24
CA GLY A 447 -6.15 -3.65 14.76
C GLY A 447 -6.30 -4.97 15.51
N ARG A 448 -5.21 -5.59 15.96
CA ARG A 448 -5.23 -6.78 16.83
C ARG A 448 -5.82 -6.46 18.19
N HIS A 449 -5.42 -5.37 18.81
CA HIS A 449 -5.97 -4.92 20.09
C HIS A 449 -7.47 -4.62 19.97
N PHE A 450 -7.91 -4.02 18.86
CA PHE A 450 -9.34 -3.83 18.59
C PHE A 450 -10.10 -5.16 18.51
N ALA A 451 -9.53 -6.17 17.82
CA ALA A 451 -10.17 -7.48 17.72
C ALA A 451 -10.24 -8.18 19.08
N GLU A 452 -9.17 -8.13 19.86
CA GLU A 452 -9.13 -8.67 21.23
C GLU A 452 -10.23 -8.03 22.11
N LEU A 453 -10.33 -6.70 22.10
CA LEU A 453 -11.36 -5.95 22.82
C LEU A 453 -12.77 -6.26 22.32
N ALA A 454 -12.93 -6.65 21.07
CA ALA A 454 -14.18 -7.08 20.48
C ALA A 454 -14.54 -8.56 20.77
N GLY A 455 -13.62 -9.32 21.39
CA GLY A 455 -13.79 -10.73 21.73
C GLY A 455 -13.42 -11.71 20.61
N PHE A 456 -12.65 -11.25 19.60
CA PHE A 456 -12.16 -12.09 18.51
C PHE A 456 -10.66 -12.40 18.69
N ASP A 457 -10.21 -13.57 18.20
CA ASP A 457 -8.82 -13.97 18.29
C ASP A 457 -7.93 -13.09 17.39
N PRO A 458 -7.03 -12.28 17.97
CA PRO A 458 -6.15 -11.38 17.21
C PRO A 458 -5.13 -12.13 16.33
N ALA A 459 -4.86 -13.40 16.57
CA ALA A 459 -3.92 -14.17 15.77
C ALA A 459 -4.49 -14.53 14.39
N THR A 460 -5.81 -14.67 14.28
CA THR A 460 -6.48 -15.09 13.04
C THR A 460 -6.71 -13.96 12.04
N ILE A 461 -6.59 -12.71 12.46
CA ILE A 461 -7.03 -11.54 11.67
C ILE A 461 -5.94 -10.82 10.89
N SER A 462 -4.67 -11.22 11.00
CA SER A 462 -3.56 -10.39 10.52
C SER A 462 -2.75 -11.02 9.39
N GLY A 463 -3.02 -12.25 9.03
CA GLY A 463 -2.38 -12.91 7.89
C GLY A 463 -2.95 -12.44 6.56
N ILE A 464 -2.12 -12.02 5.63
CA ILE A 464 -2.53 -11.88 4.23
C ILE A 464 -2.39 -13.24 3.58
N VAL A 465 -3.52 -13.82 3.17
CA VAL A 465 -3.53 -15.13 2.52
C VAL A 465 -2.74 -15.07 1.21
N GLY A 466 -1.86 -16.04 1.00
CA GLY A 466 -1.05 -16.12 -0.21
C GLY A 466 0.01 -15.01 -0.34
N MET A 467 0.47 -14.42 0.79
CA MET A 467 1.62 -13.52 0.77
C MET A 467 2.91 -14.30 0.52
N GLY A 468 3.77 -13.77 -0.34
CA GLY A 468 4.97 -14.46 -0.78
C GLY A 468 4.68 -15.29 -2.03
N ILE A 469 5.06 -16.54 -2.04
CA ILE A 469 4.89 -17.44 -3.19
C ILE A 469 4.13 -18.70 -2.76
N ASP A 470 3.08 -19.04 -3.51
CA ASP A 470 2.27 -20.26 -3.40
C ASP A 470 2.12 -20.92 -4.77
#